data_62e973c8903fcdbe70ac28622808d9d1
#
_entry.id   62e973c8903fcdbe70ac28622808d9d1
#
_cell.length_a   1.000
_cell.length_b   1.000
_cell.length_c   1.000
_cell.angle_alpha   90.00
_cell.angle_beta   90.00
_cell.angle_gamma   90.00
#
_symmetry.space_group_name_H-M   'P 1'
#
loop_
_entity.id
_entity.type
_entity.pdbx_description
1 polymer ?
#
loop_
_entity_poly.entity_id
_entity_poly.type
_entity_poly.pdbx_seq_one_letter_code
_entity_poly.pdbx_strand_id
1 'polypeptide(L)'
;MSAGASNVANVRPSPDKVLTDIADYVLTYEIRSDLAFDTARNCLIDTLGCGFEALSYPACTKLLGPIVPGTVVPNGAKVPGTPYQLDPVQAAFSLGAMIRWLDFNDTWLAAEWGHPSDNLGGILMTADWLSRTAVAQGQPPLTMRHVLAAMIKAHEIQGCLALENSFNQVGLDHVVLVKVASTAVVGEMLGLSRDELIAALSLAFVDGQSLRTYRHAPNTGSRKSWAAGDATSRAVRLALMARTGEMGYPSVLTAKTWGFYDVLFKGKPFAFQRPYGSYVMENVLFKISFPAEFHAQTAAEAAMTLHRQLLAMGRSAQDIRSVKIRTHAAAIRIIDKQGPLANPADRDHCIQYMVAVPLLFGRLTAADYEDDVAGDPRIDALRANIVCEEDPQFTRDYHDPDKRSIANGLSVTLNDGTVLDEVLVEYPIGHRRRRDEGIPLLVEKFKTNLARRFAARAQARILDVALDRQRLETMPVHQFVDLMV
;
A
#
# COMPACT_ATOMS: atom_id res chain seq x y z
N MET A 1 38.97 -14.33 32.28
CA MET A 1 37.75 -15.04 32.77
C MET A 1 37.17 -15.77 31.57
N SER A 2 37.33 -17.12 31.53
CA SER A 2 36.79 -17.95 30.46
C SER A 2 35.27 -17.98 30.63
N ALA A 3 34.56 -17.46 29.63
CA ALA A 3 33.14 -17.67 29.51
C ALA A 3 32.89 -19.18 29.38
N GLY A 4 32.30 -19.80 30.42
CA GLY A 4 31.91 -21.20 30.36
C GLY A 4 31.00 -21.42 29.17
N ALA A 5 31.36 -22.31 28.27
CA ALA A 5 30.52 -22.76 27.19
C ALA A 5 29.27 -23.39 27.82
N SER A 6 28.14 -22.66 27.80
CA SER A 6 26.86 -23.26 28.16
C SER A 6 26.55 -24.32 27.10
N ASN A 7 26.49 -25.59 27.49
CA ASN A 7 25.99 -26.65 26.62
C ASN A 7 24.52 -26.35 26.29
N VAL A 8 24.30 -25.68 25.15
CA VAL A 8 22.96 -25.46 24.60
C VAL A 8 22.50 -26.80 24.03
N ALA A 9 21.46 -27.38 24.59
CA ALA A 9 20.84 -28.56 24.00
C ALA A 9 20.37 -28.27 22.58
N ASN A 10 20.87 -29.01 21.58
CA ASN A 10 20.48 -28.86 20.19
C ASN A 10 19.12 -29.52 19.91
N VAL A 11 18.10 -29.04 20.63
CA VAL A 11 16.70 -29.49 20.46
C VAL A 11 15.91 -28.34 19.84
N ARG A 12 15.24 -28.60 18.73
CA ARG A 12 14.38 -27.60 18.09
C ARG A 12 13.18 -27.30 19.00
N PRO A 13 12.94 -26.03 19.33
CA PRO A 13 11.75 -25.65 20.10
C PRO A 13 10.48 -25.78 19.26
N SER A 14 9.32 -25.71 19.91
CA SER A 14 8.04 -25.50 19.23
C SER A 14 8.08 -24.17 18.45
N PRO A 15 7.36 -24.08 17.33
CA PRO A 15 7.29 -22.84 16.56
C PRO A 15 6.72 -21.66 17.38
N ASP A 16 7.25 -20.47 17.11
CA ASP A 16 6.74 -19.23 17.70
C ASP A 16 5.23 -19.08 17.43
N LYS A 17 4.48 -18.66 18.45
CA LYS A 17 3.03 -18.57 18.39
C LYS A 17 2.53 -17.70 17.22
N VAL A 18 3.20 -16.63 16.89
CA VAL A 18 2.83 -15.75 15.77
C VAL A 18 2.85 -16.52 14.43
N LEU A 19 3.83 -17.40 14.23
CA LEU A 19 3.91 -18.20 13.00
C LEU A 19 2.76 -19.20 12.91
N THR A 20 2.45 -19.87 14.03
CA THR A 20 1.36 -20.84 14.08
C THR A 20 -0.01 -20.18 13.94
N ASP A 21 -0.23 -19.04 14.59
CA ASP A 21 -1.49 -18.29 14.51
C ASP A 21 -1.76 -17.81 13.05
N ILE A 22 -0.74 -17.31 12.36
CA ILE A 22 -0.87 -16.88 10.94
C ILE A 22 -1.15 -18.10 10.05
N ALA A 23 -0.41 -19.21 10.23
CA ALA A 23 -0.61 -20.41 9.43
C ALA A 23 -2.01 -21.01 9.64
N ASP A 24 -2.45 -21.12 10.88
CA ASP A 24 -3.77 -21.63 11.23
C ASP A 24 -4.88 -20.74 10.67
N TYR A 25 -4.75 -19.40 10.79
CA TYR A 25 -5.69 -18.45 10.22
C TYR A 25 -5.82 -18.61 8.70
N VAL A 26 -4.71 -18.64 7.99
CA VAL A 26 -4.74 -18.71 6.52
C VAL A 26 -5.35 -20.02 6.05
N LEU A 27 -5.04 -21.14 6.70
CA LEU A 27 -5.50 -22.48 6.29
C LEU A 27 -6.95 -22.77 6.71
N THR A 28 -7.44 -22.21 7.82
CA THR A 28 -8.70 -22.65 8.41
C THR A 28 -9.80 -21.59 8.46
N TYR A 29 -9.44 -20.30 8.42
CA TYR A 29 -10.45 -19.25 8.54
C TYR A 29 -11.31 -19.13 7.27
N GLU A 30 -12.61 -19.30 7.46
CA GLU A 30 -13.62 -19.09 6.42
C GLU A 30 -14.14 -17.64 6.46
N ILE A 31 -13.94 -16.89 5.38
CA ILE A 31 -14.43 -15.51 5.27
C ILE A 31 -15.93 -15.54 4.95
N ARG A 32 -16.75 -15.00 5.87
CA ARG A 32 -18.22 -14.95 5.74
C ARG A 32 -18.75 -13.53 5.53
N SER A 33 -17.91 -12.51 5.63
CA SER A 33 -18.31 -11.11 5.50
C SER A 33 -18.50 -10.72 4.04
N ASP A 34 -19.73 -10.43 3.65
CA ASP A 34 -20.03 -9.84 2.33
C ASP A 34 -19.37 -8.47 2.17
N LEU A 35 -19.32 -7.66 3.25
CA LEU A 35 -18.66 -6.36 3.25
C LEU A 35 -17.16 -6.49 2.92
N ALA A 36 -16.48 -7.52 3.46
CA ALA A 36 -15.08 -7.76 3.17
C ALA A 36 -14.87 -8.10 1.68
N PHE A 37 -15.72 -8.93 1.08
CA PHE A 37 -15.64 -9.25 -0.36
C PHE A 37 -15.95 -8.04 -1.23
N ASP A 38 -16.95 -7.23 -0.89
CA ASP A 38 -17.28 -6.00 -1.63
C ASP A 38 -16.15 -4.98 -1.55
N THR A 39 -15.55 -4.83 -0.36
CA THR A 39 -14.38 -3.95 -0.19
C THR A 39 -13.16 -4.49 -0.93
N ALA A 40 -12.90 -5.80 -0.90
CA ALA A 40 -11.79 -6.41 -1.63
C ALA A 40 -11.93 -6.22 -3.15
N ARG A 41 -13.15 -6.29 -3.70
CA ARG A 41 -13.41 -6.00 -5.11
C ARG A 41 -13.10 -4.53 -5.45
N ASN A 42 -13.54 -3.60 -4.62
CA ASN A 42 -13.22 -2.17 -4.80
C ASN A 42 -11.71 -1.93 -4.68
N CYS A 43 -11.05 -2.58 -3.72
CA CYS A 43 -9.60 -2.52 -3.54
C CYS A 43 -8.85 -3.08 -4.77
N LEU A 44 -9.31 -4.21 -5.34
CA LEU A 44 -8.73 -4.81 -6.54
C LEU A 44 -8.73 -3.85 -7.72
N ILE A 45 -9.90 -3.24 -8.03
CA ILE A 45 -10.02 -2.33 -9.19
C ILE A 45 -9.24 -1.04 -8.97
N ASP A 46 -9.28 -0.47 -7.76
CA ASP A 46 -8.50 0.72 -7.41
C ASP A 46 -7.00 0.47 -7.58
N THR A 47 -6.53 -0.64 -7.03
CA THR A 47 -5.13 -1.04 -7.05
C THR A 47 -4.61 -1.31 -8.46
N LEU A 48 -5.37 -2.04 -9.28
CA LEU A 48 -5.02 -2.27 -10.69
C LEU A 48 -5.03 -0.95 -11.48
N GLY A 49 -6.02 -0.09 -11.22
CA GLY A 49 -6.08 1.24 -11.83
C GLY A 49 -4.84 2.07 -11.55
N CYS A 50 -4.34 2.08 -10.31
CA CYS A 50 -3.08 2.74 -9.95
C CYS A 50 -1.89 2.17 -10.75
N GLY A 51 -1.86 0.84 -10.91
CA GLY A 51 -0.84 0.18 -11.74
C GLY A 51 -0.88 0.60 -13.20
N PHE A 52 -2.06 0.78 -13.79
CA PHE A 52 -2.19 1.22 -15.19
C PHE A 52 -1.75 2.68 -15.37
N GLU A 53 -2.07 3.56 -14.44
CA GLU A 53 -1.58 4.94 -14.47
C GLU A 53 -0.06 5.00 -14.38
N ALA A 54 0.55 4.16 -13.54
CA ALA A 54 2.00 4.08 -13.36
C ALA A 54 2.77 3.73 -14.65
N LEU A 55 2.13 3.06 -15.61
CA LEU A 55 2.72 2.74 -16.92
C LEU A 55 2.98 3.98 -17.80
N SER A 56 2.43 5.13 -17.44
CA SER A 56 2.73 6.41 -18.10
C SER A 56 4.06 7.02 -17.65
N TYR A 57 4.72 6.44 -16.65
CA TYR A 57 5.95 7.00 -16.05
C TYR A 57 7.18 6.16 -16.41
N PRO A 58 8.12 6.69 -17.22
CA PRO A 58 9.34 5.98 -17.61
C PRO A 58 10.19 5.50 -16.42
N ALA A 59 10.18 6.25 -15.33
CA ALA A 59 10.87 5.87 -14.10
C ALA A 59 10.32 4.58 -13.47
N CYS A 60 9.04 4.28 -13.65
CA CYS A 60 8.41 3.01 -13.28
C CYS A 60 8.72 1.92 -14.31
N THR A 61 8.42 2.18 -15.58
CA THR A 61 8.46 1.16 -16.63
C THR A 61 9.85 0.59 -16.88
N LYS A 62 10.92 1.36 -16.62
CA LYS A 62 12.32 0.88 -16.71
C LYS A 62 12.65 -0.27 -15.72
N LEU A 63 11.84 -0.47 -14.70
CA LEU A 63 12.04 -1.52 -13.69
C LEU A 63 11.29 -2.82 -14.02
N LEU A 64 10.37 -2.77 -14.99
CA LEU A 64 9.44 -3.85 -15.29
C LEU A 64 10.03 -4.83 -16.32
N GLY A 65 9.49 -6.05 -16.32
CA GLY A 65 9.83 -7.07 -17.29
C GLY A 65 10.84 -8.09 -16.79
N PRO A 66 11.37 -8.94 -17.70
CA PRO A 66 12.31 -9.98 -17.34
C PRO A 66 13.69 -9.41 -16.95
N ILE A 67 14.39 -10.06 -16.03
CA ILE A 67 15.78 -9.70 -15.68
C ILE A 67 16.69 -9.84 -16.91
N VAL A 68 16.51 -10.91 -17.67
CA VAL A 68 17.21 -11.11 -18.95
C VAL A 68 16.26 -10.68 -20.08
N PRO A 69 16.59 -9.61 -20.83
CA PRO A 69 15.73 -9.09 -21.90
C PRO A 69 15.37 -10.18 -22.92
N GLY A 70 14.09 -10.19 -23.34
CA GLY A 70 13.57 -11.17 -24.30
C GLY A 70 13.14 -12.51 -23.68
N THR A 71 13.33 -12.73 -22.38
CA THR A 71 12.84 -13.94 -21.73
C THR A 71 11.30 -13.94 -21.67
N VAL A 72 10.70 -15.06 -22.14
CA VAL A 72 9.28 -15.39 -22.01
C VAL A 72 9.18 -16.74 -21.33
N VAL A 73 8.41 -16.83 -20.25
CA VAL A 73 8.24 -18.08 -19.50
C VAL A 73 6.98 -18.80 -20.01
N PRO A 74 7.09 -20.03 -20.55
CA PRO A 74 5.93 -20.81 -20.96
C PRO A 74 4.96 -21.00 -19.79
N ASN A 75 3.67 -20.73 -20.02
CA ASN A 75 2.62 -20.73 -18.97
C ASN A 75 2.93 -19.82 -17.76
N GLY A 76 3.84 -18.85 -17.92
CA GLY A 76 4.16 -17.88 -16.90
C GLY A 76 3.03 -16.89 -16.66
N ALA A 77 3.11 -16.15 -15.54
CA ALA A 77 2.16 -15.10 -15.22
C ALA A 77 2.26 -13.94 -16.22
N LYS A 78 1.13 -13.44 -16.68
CA LYS A 78 1.07 -12.25 -17.53
C LYS A 78 0.84 -11.01 -16.67
N VAL A 79 1.70 -10.02 -16.83
CA VAL A 79 1.61 -8.77 -16.06
C VAL A 79 0.59 -7.84 -16.71
N PRO A 80 -0.53 -7.50 -16.03
CA PRO A 80 -1.59 -6.67 -16.58
C PRO A 80 -1.10 -5.33 -17.14
N GLY A 81 -1.61 -4.92 -18.29
CA GLY A 81 -1.22 -3.68 -18.96
C GLY A 81 0.13 -3.74 -19.69
N THR A 82 0.83 -4.88 -19.71
CA THR A 82 2.16 -5.03 -20.33
C THR A 82 2.21 -6.24 -21.27
N PRO A 83 3.22 -6.35 -22.15
CA PRO A 83 3.41 -7.55 -22.97
C PRO A 83 4.17 -8.67 -22.24
N TYR A 84 4.46 -8.53 -20.95
CA TYR A 84 5.35 -9.44 -20.22
C TYR A 84 4.64 -10.69 -19.74
N GLN A 85 5.24 -11.87 -20.01
CA GLN A 85 4.87 -13.17 -19.47
C GLN A 85 6.09 -13.76 -18.76
N LEU A 86 6.05 -13.81 -17.43
CA LEU A 86 7.22 -13.99 -16.57
C LEU A 86 6.99 -15.17 -15.59
N ASP A 87 8.07 -15.62 -14.93
CA ASP A 87 7.96 -16.40 -13.72
C ASP A 87 7.20 -15.62 -12.61
N PRO A 88 6.56 -16.32 -11.66
CA PRO A 88 5.70 -15.66 -10.69
C PRO A 88 6.45 -14.67 -9.76
N VAL A 89 7.75 -14.85 -9.53
CA VAL A 89 8.55 -13.95 -8.67
C VAL A 89 8.77 -12.62 -9.36
N GLN A 90 9.23 -12.66 -10.62
CA GLN A 90 9.49 -11.43 -11.39
C GLN A 90 8.18 -10.74 -11.81
N ALA A 91 7.12 -11.50 -12.07
CA ALA A 91 5.80 -10.96 -12.33
C ALA A 91 5.24 -10.22 -11.10
N ALA A 92 5.40 -10.79 -9.90
CA ALA A 92 5.00 -10.18 -8.64
C ALA A 92 5.75 -8.88 -8.37
N PHE A 93 7.07 -8.84 -8.66
CA PHE A 93 7.85 -7.60 -8.60
C PHE A 93 7.29 -6.53 -9.55
N SER A 94 7.08 -6.89 -10.81
CA SER A 94 6.63 -5.96 -11.84
C SER A 94 5.26 -5.36 -11.48
N LEU A 95 4.27 -6.20 -11.17
CA LEU A 95 2.95 -5.72 -10.79
C LEU A 95 2.99 -4.92 -9.47
N GLY A 96 3.73 -5.38 -8.46
CA GLY A 96 3.85 -4.69 -7.19
C GLY A 96 4.52 -3.31 -7.31
N ALA A 97 5.52 -3.16 -8.19
CA ALA A 97 6.14 -1.88 -8.49
C ALA A 97 5.15 -0.92 -9.17
N MET A 98 4.37 -1.41 -10.14
CA MET A 98 3.32 -0.62 -10.79
C MET A 98 2.28 -0.12 -9.78
N ILE A 99 1.76 -1.01 -8.94
CA ILE A 99 0.72 -0.70 -7.95
C ILE A 99 1.16 0.42 -7.01
N ARG A 100 2.38 0.35 -6.51
CA ARG A 100 2.86 1.24 -5.46
C ARG A 100 3.52 2.53 -6.00
N TRP A 101 3.74 2.62 -7.31
CA TRP A 101 4.54 3.68 -7.92
C TRP A 101 4.11 5.08 -7.53
N LEU A 102 2.80 5.36 -7.60
CA LEU A 102 2.22 6.69 -7.42
C LEU A 102 1.80 6.98 -5.97
N ASP A 103 2.02 6.07 -5.03
CA ASP A 103 1.46 6.20 -3.67
C ASP A 103 -0.05 6.50 -3.67
N PHE A 104 -0.80 5.82 -4.54
CA PHE A 104 -2.21 6.11 -4.79
C PHE A 104 -3.15 4.93 -4.53
N ASN A 105 -2.61 3.78 -4.14
CA ASN A 105 -3.37 2.61 -3.68
C ASN A 105 -3.83 2.80 -2.22
N ASP A 106 -4.56 1.83 -1.68
CA ASP A 106 -5.15 1.88 -0.34
C ASP A 106 -4.17 2.24 0.78
N THR A 107 -4.68 2.45 1.98
CA THR A 107 -3.87 2.75 3.16
C THR A 107 -4.48 2.13 4.42
N TRP A 108 -3.63 1.67 5.33
CA TRP A 108 -3.96 1.28 6.69
C TRP A 108 -3.16 2.09 7.68
N LEU A 109 -3.86 2.77 8.62
CA LEU A 109 -3.25 3.62 9.64
C LEU A 109 -3.43 2.99 11.02
N ALA A 110 -2.32 2.72 11.70
CA ALA A 110 -2.26 2.11 13.01
C ALA A 110 -0.96 2.52 13.73
N ALA A 111 -0.41 1.73 14.66
CA ALA A 111 0.93 1.97 15.20
C ALA A 111 2.01 1.91 14.10
N GLU A 112 1.82 1.07 13.09
CA GLU A 112 2.53 1.12 11.82
C GLU A 112 1.58 1.53 10.69
N TRP A 113 2.09 2.25 9.69
CA TRP A 113 1.35 2.61 8.47
C TRP A 113 1.73 1.67 7.34
N GLY A 114 0.80 1.41 6.44
CA GLY A 114 1.09 0.56 5.30
C GLY A 114 -0.02 0.59 4.26
N HIS A 115 0.21 -0.17 3.21
CA HIS A 115 -0.66 -0.29 2.05
C HIS A 115 -0.93 -1.77 1.83
N PRO A 116 -1.98 -2.36 2.44
CA PRO A 116 -2.18 -3.80 2.36
C PRO A 116 -2.44 -4.33 0.95
N SER A 117 -2.92 -3.50 0.02
CA SER A 117 -3.03 -3.87 -1.40
C SER A 117 -1.67 -4.10 -2.09
N ASP A 118 -0.55 -3.70 -1.47
CA ASP A 118 0.81 -4.04 -1.92
C ASP A 118 1.03 -5.55 -2.04
N ASN A 119 0.24 -6.35 -1.35
CA ASN A 119 0.26 -7.81 -1.44
C ASN A 119 -0.29 -8.34 -2.77
N LEU A 120 -1.06 -7.54 -3.53
CA LEU A 120 -1.72 -7.99 -4.76
C LEU A 120 -0.73 -8.46 -5.83
N GLY A 121 0.49 -7.88 -5.86
CA GLY A 121 1.53 -8.30 -6.80
C GLY A 121 1.84 -9.79 -6.66
N GLY A 122 2.12 -10.27 -5.45
CA GLY A 122 2.35 -11.68 -5.16
C GLY A 122 1.10 -12.55 -5.35
N ILE A 123 -0.04 -12.07 -4.86
CA ILE A 123 -1.32 -12.81 -4.91
C ILE A 123 -1.77 -13.05 -6.36
N LEU A 124 -1.94 -11.99 -7.16
CA LEU A 124 -2.51 -12.10 -8.50
C LEU A 124 -1.57 -12.84 -9.46
N MET A 125 -0.27 -12.55 -9.38
CA MET A 125 0.70 -13.18 -10.29
C MET A 125 0.92 -14.66 -9.98
N THR A 126 0.92 -15.06 -8.70
CA THR A 126 0.94 -16.48 -8.34
C THR A 126 -0.34 -17.19 -8.78
N ALA A 127 -1.51 -16.58 -8.54
CA ALA A 127 -2.79 -17.15 -8.94
C ALA A 127 -2.92 -17.30 -10.48
N ASP A 128 -2.43 -16.32 -11.24
CA ASP A 128 -2.43 -16.38 -12.71
C ASP A 128 -1.50 -17.48 -13.23
N TRP A 129 -0.27 -17.57 -12.69
CA TRP A 129 0.66 -18.65 -13.04
C TRP A 129 0.09 -20.03 -12.72
N LEU A 130 -0.47 -20.22 -11.52
CA LEU A 130 -1.09 -21.49 -11.12
C LEU A 130 -2.28 -21.84 -12.03
N SER A 131 -3.11 -20.86 -12.37
CA SER A 131 -4.27 -21.08 -13.25
C SER A 131 -3.85 -21.47 -14.66
N ARG A 132 -2.82 -20.81 -15.23
CA ARG A 132 -2.28 -21.19 -16.55
C ARG A 132 -1.65 -22.58 -16.54
N THR A 133 -0.91 -22.89 -15.47
CA THR A 133 -0.31 -24.20 -15.29
C THR A 133 -1.38 -25.30 -15.16
N ALA A 134 -2.43 -25.05 -14.36
CA ALA A 134 -3.55 -25.99 -14.19
C ALA A 134 -4.25 -26.27 -15.52
N VAL A 135 -4.59 -25.21 -16.28
CA VAL A 135 -5.22 -25.37 -17.62
C VAL A 135 -4.33 -26.16 -18.58
N ALA A 136 -3.02 -25.88 -18.60
CA ALA A 136 -2.07 -26.63 -19.44
C ALA A 136 -1.99 -28.12 -19.06
N GLN A 137 -2.32 -28.46 -17.81
CA GLN A 137 -2.36 -29.83 -17.29
C GLN A 137 -3.78 -30.47 -17.33
N GLY A 138 -4.77 -29.78 -17.90
CA GLY A 138 -6.16 -30.26 -17.92
C GLY A 138 -6.86 -30.21 -16.56
N GLN A 139 -6.36 -29.39 -15.63
CA GLN A 139 -6.92 -29.22 -14.29
C GLN A 139 -7.73 -27.92 -14.18
N PRO A 140 -8.71 -27.83 -13.25
CA PRO A 140 -9.47 -26.61 -13.03
C PRO A 140 -8.59 -25.46 -12.52
N PRO A 141 -8.71 -24.25 -13.09
CA PRO A 141 -7.98 -23.09 -12.65
C PRO A 141 -8.55 -22.49 -11.37
N LEU A 142 -7.77 -21.63 -10.67
CA LEU A 142 -8.26 -20.77 -9.62
C LEU A 142 -9.22 -19.74 -10.21
N THR A 143 -10.20 -19.31 -9.41
CA THR A 143 -11.12 -18.20 -9.74
C THR A 143 -10.72 -16.91 -9.02
N MET A 144 -11.25 -15.78 -9.47
CA MET A 144 -11.01 -14.50 -8.83
C MET A 144 -11.50 -14.44 -7.38
N ARG A 145 -12.47 -15.29 -6.99
CA ARG A 145 -12.86 -15.44 -5.58
C ARG A 145 -11.69 -15.86 -4.70
N HIS A 146 -10.80 -16.71 -5.17
CA HIS A 146 -9.57 -17.10 -4.43
C HIS A 146 -8.62 -15.89 -4.28
N VAL A 147 -8.49 -15.05 -5.31
CA VAL A 147 -7.69 -13.81 -5.26
C VAL A 147 -8.27 -12.85 -4.23
N LEU A 148 -9.59 -12.61 -4.25
CA LEU A 148 -10.24 -11.73 -3.27
C LEU A 148 -10.10 -12.27 -1.84
N ALA A 149 -10.27 -13.57 -1.64
CA ALA A 149 -10.07 -14.20 -0.32
C ALA A 149 -8.63 -14.04 0.18
N ALA A 150 -7.64 -14.24 -0.69
CA ALA A 150 -6.23 -14.04 -0.36
C ALA A 150 -5.93 -12.56 -0.04
N MET A 151 -6.52 -11.61 -0.77
CA MET A 151 -6.42 -10.18 -0.46
C MET A 151 -6.97 -9.89 0.94
N ILE A 152 -8.16 -10.40 1.29
CA ILE A 152 -8.77 -10.20 2.62
C ILE A 152 -7.85 -10.73 3.71
N LYS A 153 -7.34 -11.97 3.55
CA LYS A 153 -6.43 -12.58 4.51
C LYS A 153 -5.10 -11.84 4.64
N ALA A 154 -4.52 -11.38 3.52
CA ALA A 154 -3.27 -10.61 3.55
C ALA A 154 -3.45 -9.23 4.23
N HIS A 155 -4.56 -8.53 3.95
CA HIS A 155 -4.92 -7.30 4.64
C HIS A 155 -5.01 -7.51 6.15
N GLU A 156 -5.68 -8.57 6.57
CA GLU A 156 -5.86 -8.89 7.99
C GLU A 156 -4.53 -9.18 8.69
N ILE A 157 -3.68 -10.03 8.10
CA ILE A 157 -2.36 -10.35 8.68
C ILE A 157 -1.52 -9.10 8.82
N GLN A 158 -1.38 -8.34 7.73
CA GLN A 158 -0.58 -7.11 7.71
C GLN A 158 -1.13 -6.07 8.69
N GLY A 159 -2.43 -5.84 8.67
CA GLY A 159 -3.07 -4.79 9.46
C GLY A 159 -3.14 -5.14 10.94
N CYS A 160 -3.41 -6.38 11.34
CA CYS A 160 -3.41 -6.80 12.74
C CYS A 160 -2.01 -6.73 13.36
N LEU A 161 -0.96 -7.11 12.61
CA LEU A 161 0.42 -6.90 13.05
C LEU A 161 0.75 -5.41 13.22
N ALA A 162 0.21 -4.56 12.35
CA ALA A 162 0.44 -3.12 12.38
C ALA A 162 -0.31 -2.39 13.51
N LEU A 163 -1.38 -2.98 14.09
CA LEU A 163 -2.22 -2.28 15.09
C LEU A 163 -1.42 -1.80 16.29
N GLU A 164 -0.56 -2.67 16.85
CA GLU A 164 0.17 -2.39 18.09
C GLU A 164 1.70 -2.35 17.90
N ASN A 165 2.21 -2.73 16.72
CA ASN A 165 3.65 -2.92 16.51
C ASN A 165 4.17 -1.92 15.48
N SER A 166 4.96 -0.96 15.95
CA SER A 166 5.54 0.09 15.10
C SER A 166 6.93 -0.29 14.61
N PHE A 167 7.01 -0.71 13.35
CA PHE A 167 8.25 -1.04 12.67
C PHE A 167 9.10 0.20 12.38
N ASN A 168 8.46 1.33 12.08
CA ASN A 168 9.15 2.59 11.83
C ASN A 168 9.93 3.10 13.06
N GLN A 169 9.46 2.83 14.28
CA GLN A 169 10.17 3.24 15.51
C GLN A 169 11.47 2.47 15.75
N VAL A 170 11.64 1.34 15.11
CA VAL A 170 12.88 0.54 15.16
C VAL A 170 13.71 0.66 13.88
N GLY A 171 13.33 1.56 12.96
CA GLY A 171 14.06 1.83 11.73
C GLY A 171 13.74 0.89 10.56
N LEU A 172 12.72 0.04 10.71
CA LEU A 172 12.24 -0.85 9.67
C LEU A 172 11.10 -0.22 8.86
N ASP A 173 10.99 -0.60 7.60
CA ASP A 173 9.89 -0.21 6.73
C ASP A 173 8.71 -1.18 6.87
N HIS A 174 7.48 -0.67 6.71
CA HIS A 174 6.25 -1.47 6.75
C HIS A 174 6.20 -2.61 5.72
N VAL A 175 7.01 -2.58 4.67
CA VAL A 175 7.06 -3.65 3.67
C VAL A 175 7.57 -4.98 4.23
N VAL A 176 8.15 -5.00 5.44
CA VAL A 176 8.37 -6.25 6.20
C VAL A 176 7.05 -6.99 6.38
N LEU A 177 5.97 -6.27 6.72
CA LEU A 177 4.64 -6.84 6.90
C LEU A 177 4.02 -7.32 5.59
N VAL A 178 4.26 -6.60 4.48
CA VAL A 178 3.88 -7.07 3.12
C VAL A 178 4.53 -8.41 2.81
N LYS A 179 5.84 -8.56 3.09
CA LYS A 179 6.52 -9.82 2.87
C LYS A 179 5.91 -10.96 3.68
N VAL A 180 5.64 -10.75 4.97
CA VAL A 180 5.03 -11.76 5.86
C VAL A 180 3.63 -12.15 5.38
N ALA A 181 2.76 -11.18 5.13
CA ALA A 181 1.39 -11.41 4.70
C ALA A 181 1.31 -12.10 3.33
N SER A 182 2.10 -11.61 2.36
CA SER A 182 2.20 -12.25 1.04
C SER A 182 2.70 -13.69 1.14
N THR A 183 3.71 -13.99 2.01
CA THR A 183 4.23 -15.35 2.20
C THR A 183 3.14 -16.28 2.68
N ALA A 184 2.31 -15.84 3.62
CA ALA A 184 1.20 -16.63 4.16
C ALA A 184 0.18 -17.03 3.09
N VAL A 185 -0.36 -16.05 2.38
CA VAL A 185 -1.44 -16.30 1.40
C VAL A 185 -0.94 -16.95 0.11
N VAL A 186 0.27 -16.64 -0.32
CA VAL A 186 0.91 -17.31 -1.47
C VAL A 186 1.22 -18.77 -1.12
N GLY A 187 1.71 -19.03 0.11
CA GLY A 187 1.95 -20.39 0.59
C GLY A 187 0.68 -21.24 0.60
N GLU A 188 -0.43 -20.69 1.06
CA GLU A 188 -1.74 -21.37 0.99
C GLU A 188 -2.15 -21.67 -0.46
N MET A 189 -2.05 -20.69 -1.37
CA MET A 189 -2.36 -20.90 -2.79
C MET A 189 -1.47 -21.94 -3.46
N LEU A 190 -0.21 -22.09 -3.03
CA LEU A 190 0.72 -23.10 -3.50
C LEU A 190 0.43 -24.50 -2.91
N GLY A 191 -0.52 -24.62 -1.97
CA GLY A 191 -0.89 -25.86 -1.33
C GLY A 191 0.12 -26.33 -0.28
N LEU A 192 0.85 -25.42 0.37
CA LEU A 192 1.75 -25.74 1.47
C LEU A 192 0.98 -26.36 2.63
N SER A 193 1.52 -27.43 3.21
CA SER A 193 1.07 -27.95 4.50
C SER A 193 1.28 -26.91 5.61
N ARG A 194 0.65 -27.12 6.76
CA ARG A 194 0.82 -26.26 7.93
C ARG A 194 2.29 -26.07 8.32
N ASP A 195 3.06 -27.14 8.33
CA ASP A 195 4.47 -27.10 8.73
C ASP A 195 5.34 -26.39 7.68
N GLU A 196 5.10 -26.62 6.38
CA GLU A 196 5.77 -25.90 5.30
C GLU A 196 5.41 -24.42 5.33
N LEU A 197 4.17 -24.07 5.65
CA LEU A 197 3.74 -22.67 5.77
C LEU A 197 4.41 -21.97 6.97
N ILE A 198 4.53 -22.63 8.11
CA ILE A 198 5.29 -22.15 9.27
C ILE A 198 6.77 -21.96 8.89
N ALA A 199 7.35 -22.90 8.13
CA ALA A 199 8.71 -22.76 7.61
C ALA A 199 8.85 -21.54 6.72
N ALA A 200 7.97 -21.36 5.73
CA ALA A 200 7.96 -20.20 4.84
C ALA A 200 7.85 -18.87 5.59
N LEU A 201 6.93 -18.78 6.58
CA LEU A 201 6.76 -17.60 7.43
C LEU A 201 8.02 -17.30 8.25
N SER A 202 8.69 -18.32 8.77
CA SER A 202 9.93 -18.12 9.50
C SER A 202 11.03 -17.58 8.60
N LEU A 203 11.14 -18.05 7.35
CA LEU A 203 12.06 -17.50 6.35
C LEU A 203 11.77 -16.04 6.04
N ALA A 204 10.51 -15.62 6.03
CA ALA A 204 10.12 -14.23 5.82
C ALA A 204 10.63 -13.29 6.93
N PHE A 205 10.81 -13.79 8.15
CA PHE A 205 11.42 -13.02 9.24
C PHE A 205 12.94 -13.09 9.28
N VAL A 206 13.55 -14.14 8.74
CA VAL A 206 15.02 -14.26 8.63
C VAL A 206 15.57 -13.44 7.46
N ASP A 207 14.90 -13.50 6.30
CA ASP A 207 15.38 -12.88 5.06
C ASP A 207 15.37 -11.35 5.15
N GLY A 208 16.51 -10.76 4.80
CA GLY A 208 16.85 -9.34 4.78
C GLY A 208 15.72 -8.34 5.01
N GLN A 209 15.76 -7.64 6.13
CA GLN A 209 14.72 -6.70 6.48
C GLN A 209 14.93 -5.34 5.83
N SER A 210 13.84 -4.70 5.40
CA SER A 210 13.88 -3.41 4.73
C SER A 210 14.12 -2.27 5.72
N LEU A 211 15.23 -1.55 5.58
CA LEU A 211 15.50 -0.33 6.35
C LEU A 211 14.67 0.83 5.80
N ARG A 212 14.22 1.72 6.70
CA ARG A 212 13.35 2.85 6.34
C ARG A 212 14.09 4.08 5.80
N THR A 213 15.40 4.05 5.66
CA THR A 213 16.26 5.18 5.24
C THR A 213 15.74 5.90 4.00
N TYR A 214 15.24 5.15 3.00
CA TYR A 214 14.79 5.71 1.72
C TYR A 214 13.40 6.43 1.79
N ARG A 215 12.81 6.55 2.98
CA ARG A 215 11.59 7.36 3.22
C ARG A 215 11.85 8.63 4.01
N HIS A 216 13.08 8.84 4.44
CA HIS A 216 13.44 9.98 5.29
C HIS A 216 14.48 10.89 4.63
N ALA A 217 14.27 12.20 4.76
CA ALA A 217 15.24 13.18 4.34
C ALA A 217 16.60 12.97 5.04
N PRO A 218 17.72 13.16 4.38
CA PRO A 218 17.86 13.60 2.98
C PRO A 218 17.87 12.45 1.95
N ASN A 219 17.57 11.21 2.34
CA ASN A 219 17.71 10.01 1.52
C ASN A 219 16.39 9.55 0.85
N THR A 220 15.35 10.37 0.89
CA THR A 220 14.08 10.01 0.23
C THR A 220 14.31 9.78 -1.27
N GLY A 221 13.82 8.64 -1.78
CA GLY A 221 14.07 8.28 -3.17
C GLY A 221 13.11 7.24 -3.72
N SER A 222 13.28 6.90 -5.00
CA SER A 222 12.35 6.08 -5.78
C SER A 222 12.13 4.67 -5.23
N ARG A 223 13.05 4.13 -4.39
CA ARG A 223 12.84 2.82 -3.75
C ARG A 223 11.52 2.77 -2.96
N LYS A 224 11.05 3.87 -2.38
CA LYS A 224 9.77 3.87 -1.68
C LYS A 224 8.60 3.41 -2.56
N SER A 225 8.71 3.63 -3.88
CA SER A 225 7.68 3.30 -4.86
C SER A 225 7.74 1.85 -5.34
N TRP A 226 8.87 1.13 -5.18
CA TRP A 226 8.99 -0.27 -5.62
C TRP A 226 9.39 -1.24 -4.49
N ALA A 227 9.57 -0.74 -3.26
CA ALA A 227 9.92 -1.58 -2.12
C ALA A 227 8.86 -2.64 -1.81
N ALA A 228 7.58 -2.33 -2.03
CA ALA A 228 6.49 -3.28 -1.86
C ALA A 228 6.53 -4.38 -2.93
N GLY A 229 6.84 -4.04 -4.18
CA GLY A 229 7.08 -5.01 -5.25
C GLY A 229 8.21 -5.98 -4.93
N ASP A 230 9.34 -5.45 -4.40
CA ASP A 230 10.46 -6.26 -3.91
C ASP A 230 10.01 -7.19 -2.76
N ALA A 231 9.25 -6.67 -1.79
CA ALA A 231 8.79 -7.46 -0.64
C ALA A 231 7.85 -8.60 -1.03
N THR A 232 6.82 -8.34 -1.85
CA THR A 232 5.85 -9.36 -2.28
C THR A 232 6.49 -10.39 -3.22
N SER A 233 7.45 -10.00 -4.06
CA SER A 233 8.21 -10.94 -4.92
C SER A 233 9.11 -11.88 -4.09
N ARG A 234 9.77 -11.36 -3.05
CA ARG A 234 10.53 -12.18 -2.09
C ARG A 234 9.63 -13.19 -1.39
N ALA A 235 8.43 -12.78 -1.01
CA ALA A 235 7.45 -13.68 -0.41
C ALA A 235 7.10 -14.86 -1.31
N VAL A 236 6.84 -14.63 -2.60
CA VAL A 236 6.60 -15.69 -3.59
C VAL A 236 7.80 -16.64 -3.67
N ARG A 237 9.02 -16.11 -3.73
CA ARG A 237 10.24 -16.92 -3.77
C ARG A 237 10.41 -17.78 -2.52
N LEU A 238 10.19 -17.21 -1.32
CA LEU A 238 10.31 -17.95 -0.06
C LEU A 238 9.27 -19.07 0.05
N ALA A 239 8.03 -18.83 -0.35
CA ALA A 239 7.00 -19.84 -0.39
C ALA A 239 7.33 -20.99 -1.37
N LEU A 240 7.89 -20.67 -2.54
CA LEU A 240 8.37 -21.67 -3.51
C LEU A 240 9.55 -22.48 -2.97
N MET A 241 10.47 -21.87 -2.21
CA MET A 241 11.57 -22.59 -1.56
C MET A 241 11.03 -23.54 -0.48
N ALA A 242 10.13 -23.09 0.38
CA ALA A 242 9.51 -23.96 1.38
C ALA A 242 8.78 -25.16 0.74
N ARG A 243 8.12 -24.94 -0.41
CA ARG A 243 7.46 -26.01 -1.20
C ARG A 243 8.43 -27.10 -1.67
N THR A 244 9.73 -26.83 -1.78
CA THR A 244 10.74 -27.86 -2.11
C THR A 244 11.17 -28.67 -0.89
N GLY A 245 10.61 -28.43 0.29
CA GLY A 245 11.01 -29.06 1.55
C GLY A 245 12.12 -28.31 2.30
N GLU A 246 12.44 -27.06 1.90
CA GLU A 246 13.43 -26.28 2.65
C GLU A 246 12.94 -25.98 4.05
N MET A 247 13.84 -26.15 5.02
CA MET A 247 13.51 -26.05 6.43
C MET A 247 13.33 -24.61 6.90
N GLY A 248 12.46 -24.42 7.89
CA GLY A 248 12.31 -23.15 8.60
C GLY A 248 13.02 -23.13 9.97
N TYR A 249 12.82 -22.02 10.68
CA TYR A 249 13.43 -21.70 11.97
C TYR A 249 12.32 -21.43 12.98
N PRO A 250 11.93 -22.42 13.79
CA PRO A 250 10.72 -22.33 14.63
C PRO A 250 10.74 -21.18 15.63
N SER A 251 11.89 -20.82 16.18
CA SER A 251 12.07 -19.72 17.14
C SER A 251 12.65 -18.44 16.52
N VAL A 252 12.35 -18.17 15.25
CA VAL A 252 12.89 -17.00 14.52
C VAL A 252 12.61 -15.68 15.21
N LEU A 253 11.48 -15.57 15.91
CA LEU A 253 11.11 -14.36 16.63
C LEU A 253 11.71 -14.32 18.04
N THR A 254 11.69 -15.43 18.76
CA THR A 254 11.96 -15.49 20.20
C THR A 254 13.35 -15.99 20.57
N ALA A 255 14.16 -16.50 19.60
CA ALA A 255 15.50 -16.96 19.89
C ALA A 255 16.33 -15.86 20.53
N LYS A 256 16.80 -16.09 21.76
CA LYS A 256 17.56 -15.11 22.52
C LYS A 256 18.84 -14.73 21.78
N THR A 257 19.12 -13.45 21.71
CA THR A 257 20.29 -12.83 21.02
C THR A 257 20.17 -12.85 19.49
N TRP A 258 19.56 -13.88 18.89
CA TRP A 258 19.57 -14.13 17.44
C TRP A 258 18.20 -13.96 16.77
N GLY A 259 17.12 -13.93 17.57
CA GLY A 259 15.75 -13.80 17.08
C GLY A 259 15.39 -12.36 16.73
N PHE A 260 14.34 -12.20 15.92
CA PHE A 260 13.87 -10.93 15.41
C PHE A 260 13.57 -9.92 16.53
N TYR A 261 13.00 -10.37 17.65
CA TYR A 261 12.68 -9.47 18.76
C TYR A 261 13.93 -8.85 19.38
N ASP A 262 14.95 -9.67 19.67
CA ASP A 262 16.17 -9.18 20.29
C ASP A 262 16.99 -8.31 19.34
N VAL A 263 17.12 -8.75 18.07
CA VAL A 263 18.00 -8.09 17.08
C VAL A 263 17.38 -6.80 16.54
N LEU A 264 16.07 -6.82 16.23
CA LEU A 264 15.43 -5.75 15.46
C LEU A 264 14.31 -5.02 16.20
N PHE A 265 13.75 -5.63 17.25
CA PHE A 265 12.57 -5.07 17.94
C PHE A 265 12.83 -4.68 19.40
N LYS A 266 14.10 -4.43 19.75
CA LYS A 266 14.54 -4.00 21.10
C LYS A 266 14.09 -4.96 22.21
N GLY A 267 14.03 -6.27 21.93
CA GLY A 267 13.60 -7.31 22.83
C GLY A 267 12.08 -7.37 23.09
N LYS A 268 11.28 -6.57 22.40
CA LYS A 268 9.83 -6.52 22.61
C LYS A 268 9.09 -7.51 21.71
N PRO A 269 8.28 -8.44 22.28
CA PRO A 269 7.43 -9.29 21.47
C PRO A 269 6.30 -8.49 20.81
N PHE A 270 5.77 -9.02 19.70
CA PHE A 270 4.58 -8.43 19.06
C PHE A 270 3.37 -8.54 19.97
N ALA A 271 2.60 -7.44 20.02
CA ALA A 271 1.32 -7.36 20.69
C ALA A 271 0.17 -7.43 19.66
N PHE A 272 -0.96 -7.99 20.07
CA PHE A 272 -2.14 -8.13 19.21
C PHE A 272 -3.37 -7.62 19.95
N GLN A 273 -4.10 -6.71 19.32
CA GLN A 273 -5.32 -6.12 19.85
C GLN A 273 -6.52 -7.05 19.70
N ARG A 274 -6.48 -7.92 18.67
CA ARG A 274 -7.61 -8.75 18.26
C ARG A 274 -7.15 -10.05 17.56
N PRO A 275 -7.98 -11.09 17.53
CA PRO A 275 -7.75 -12.25 16.68
C PRO A 275 -7.88 -11.86 15.20
N TYR A 276 -7.30 -12.66 14.32
CA TYR A 276 -7.47 -12.50 12.87
C TYR A 276 -8.91 -12.79 12.43
N GLY A 277 -9.39 -12.01 11.46
CA GLY A 277 -10.74 -12.10 10.89
C GLY A 277 -10.80 -11.47 9.49
N SER A 278 -11.63 -10.44 9.31
CA SER A 278 -11.74 -9.63 8.07
C SER A 278 -11.80 -8.12 8.34
N TYR A 279 -11.47 -7.72 9.55
CA TYR A 279 -11.60 -6.35 10.04
C TYR A 279 -10.81 -5.33 9.22
N VAL A 280 -9.59 -5.67 8.85
CA VAL A 280 -8.71 -4.72 8.14
C VAL A 280 -9.27 -4.42 6.75
N MET A 281 -9.68 -5.44 6.00
CA MET A 281 -10.32 -5.22 4.70
C MET A 281 -11.60 -4.40 4.81
N GLU A 282 -12.45 -4.67 5.79
CA GLU A 282 -13.69 -3.93 6.01
C GLU A 282 -13.48 -2.45 6.33
N ASN A 283 -12.33 -2.10 6.91
CA ASN A 283 -12.03 -0.76 7.41
C ASN A 283 -10.87 -0.07 6.69
N VAL A 284 -10.30 -0.68 5.63
CA VAL A 284 -9.21 -0.09 4.87
C VAL A 284 -9.59 1.27 4.29
N LEU A 285 -8.63 2.15 4.14
CA LEU A 285 -8.79 3.51 3.64
C LEU A 285 -8.38 3.58 2.17
N PHE A 286 -9.21 4.18 1.33
CA PHE A 286 -8.88 4.41 -0.08
C PHE A 286 -8.27 5.79 -0.29
N LYS A 287 -7.30 5.90 -1.20
CA LYS A 287 -6.86 7.18 -1.75
C LYS A 287 -7.61 7.40 -3.06
N ILE A 288 -8.67 8.20 -3.02
CA ILE A 288 -9.55 8.36 -4.19
C ILE A 288 -9.21 9.62 -4.97
N SER A 289 -9.14 10.76 -4.27
CA SER A 289 -9.06 12.08 -4.91
C SER A 289 -7.63 12.50 -5.26
N PHE A 290 -6.65 12.12 -4.46
CA PHE A 290 -5.29 12.65 -4.57
C PHE A 290 -4.22 11.56 -4.42
N PRO A 291 -3.21 11.51 -5.31
CA PRO A 291 -2.01 10.69 -5.14
C PRO A 291 -1.06 11.37 -4.14
N ALA A 292 -1.45 11.47 -2.89
CA ALA A 292 -0.76 12.20 -1.84
C ALA A 292 -0.58 11.31 -0.61
N GLU A 293 0.44 11.57 0.18
CA GLU A 293 0.59 10.92 1.48
C GLU A 293 -0.71 11.10 2.28
N PHE A 294 -1.12 10.03 3.02
CA PHE A 294 -2.52 9.95 3.47
C PHE A 294 -2.91 11.04 4.47
N HIS A 295 -1.98 11.49 5.31
CA HIS A 295 -2.23 12.56 6.30
C HIS A 295 -2.49 13.94 5.65
N ALA A 296 -2.14 14.11 4.37
CA ALA A 296 -2.41 15.33 3.61
C ALA A 296 -3.72 15.29 2.80
N GLN A 297 -4.43 14.16 2.73
CA GLN A 297 -5.63 14.02 1.88
C GLN A 297 -6.69 15.09 2.20
N THR A 298 -7.00 15.29 3.47
CA THR A 298 -7.97 16.29 3.92
C THR A 298 -7.45 17.71 3.79
N ALA A 299 -6.14 17.92 3.92
CA ALA A 299 -5.52 19.24 3.67
C ALA A 299 -5.63 19.63 2.19
N ALA A 300 -5.38 18.68 1.27
CA ALA A 300 -5.57 18.91 -0.17
C ALA A 300 -7.04 19.19 -0.52
N GLU A 301 -7.99 18.45 0.08
CA GLU A 301 -9.43 18.68 -0.10
C GLU A 301 -9.85 20.09 0.41
N ALA A 302 -9.34 20.51 1.56
CA ALA A 302 -9.57 21.86 2.09
C ALA A 302 -8.96 22.93 1.18
N ALA A 303 -7.74 22.72 0.66
CA ALA A 303 -7.08 23.63 -0.27
C ALA A 303 -7.85 23.79 -1.60
N MET A 304 -8.44 22.71 -2.12
CA MET A 304 -9.33 22.74 -3.29
C MET A 304 -10.56 23.61 -3.03
N THR A 305 -11.11 23.53 -1.84
CA THR A 305 -12.27 24.34 -1.44
C THR A 305 -11.88 25.82 -1.35
N LEU A 306 -10.76 26.13 -0.70
CA LEU A 306 -10.23 27.49 -0.62
C LEU A 306 -9.89 28.09 -1.99
N HIS A 307 -9.33 27.30 -2.91
CA HIS A 307 -9.09 27.73 -4.29
C HIS A 307 -10.39 28.22 -4.95
N ARG A 308 -11.47 27.45 -4.84
CA ARG A 308 -12.79 27.83 -5.39
C ARG A 308 -13.34 29.11 -4.72
N GLN A 309 -13.18 29.24 -3.40
CA GLN A 309 -13.59 30.45 -2.68
C GLN A 309 -12.82 31.68 -3.14
N LEU A 310 -11.49 31.58 -3.31
CA LEU A 310 -10.67 32.66 -3.84
C LEU A 310 -11.14 33.12 -5.22
N LEU A 311 -11.37 32.18 -6.13
CA LEU A 311 -11.88 32.49 -7.46
C LEU A 311 -13.26 33.17 -7.42
N ALA A 312 -14.16 32.70 -6.55
CA ALA A 312 -15.49 33.32 -6.38
C ALA A 312 -15.42 34.76 -5.84
N MET A 313 -14.33 35.10 -5.12
CA MET A 313 -14.05 36.47 -4.65
C MET A 313 -13.30 37.32 -5.68
N GLY A 314 -13.01 36.76 -6.87
CA GLY A 314 -12.15 37.45 -7.87
C GLY A 314 -10.69 37.54 -7.45
N ARG A 315 -10.25 36.64 -6.56
CA ARG A 315 -8.87 36.55 -6.04
C ARG A 315 -8.17 35.31 -6.59
N SER A 316 -6.87 35.21 -6.34
CA SER A 316 -6.03 34.08 -6.72
C SER A 316 -5.08 33.68 -5.59
N ALA A 317 -4.34 32.58 -5.76
CA ALA A 317 -3.31 32.19 -4.80
C ALA A 317 -2.16 33.22 -4.66
N GLN A 318 -1.99 34.13 -5.63
CA GLN A 318 -1.01 35.22 -5.53
C GLN A 318 -1.40 36.30 -4.51
N ASP A 319 -2.68 36.36 -4.15
CA ASP A 319 -3.17 37.28 -3.09
C ASP A 319 -2.92 36.71 -1.69
N ILE A 320 -2.46 35.46 -1.55
CA ILE A 320 -2.21 34.80 -0.27
C ILE A 320 -0.92 35.33 0.35
N ARG A 321 -1.03 35.86 1.58
CA ARG A 321 0.11 36.22 2.41
C ARG A 321 0.63 35.05 3.22
N SER A 322 -0.26 34.24 3.80
CA SER A 322 0.10 33.06 4.60
C SER A 322 -1.03 32.05 4.69
N VAL A 323 -0.66 30.79 4.90
CA VAL A 323 -1.57 29.68 5.17
C VAL A 323 -1.17 29.03 6.49
N LYS A 324 -2.13 28.81 7.37
CA LYS A 324 -1.96 28.03 8.60
C LYS A 324 -2.71 26.71 8.45
N ILE A 325 -2.03 25.60 8.71
CA ILE A 325 -2.58 24.24 8.72
C ILE A 325 -2.63 23.76 10.16
N ARG A 326 -3.81 23.63 10.74
CA ARG A 326 -4.00 22.86 11.98
C ARG A 326 -4.10 21.39 11.62
N THR A 327 -3.27 20.54 12.24
CA THR A 327 -3.18 19.11 11.91
C THR A 327 -2.84 18.30 13.15
N HIS A 328 -2.68 16.99 13.00
CA HIS A 328 -2.32 16.07 14.09
C HIS A 328 -0.81 15.78 14.11
N ALA A 329 -0.28 15.33 15.25
CA ALA A 329 1.16 15.08 15.48
C ALA A 329 1.79 14.14 14.44
N ALA A 330 1.05 13.15 13.93
CA ALA A 330 1.58 12.20 12.93
C ALA A 330 1.89 12.91 11.60
N ALA A 331 1.03 13.84 11.15
CA ALA A 331 1.27 14.61 9.92
C ALA A 331 2.54 15.46 10.07
N ILE A 332 2.67 16.20 11.18
CA ILE A 332 3.86 17.04 11.44
C ILE A 332 5.12 16.17 11.39
N ARG A 333 5.12 15.04 12.07
CA ARG A 333 6.30 14.16 12.12
C ARG A 333 6.72 13.61 10.76
N ILE A 334 5.76 13.36 9.85
CA ILE A 334 6.00 12.61 8.61
C ILE A 334 6.16 13.53 7.41
N ILE A 335 5.30 14.55 7.28
CA ILE A 335 5.14 15.32 6.04
C ILE A 335 5.32 16.83 6.21
N ASP A 336 5.56 17.35 7.39
CA ASP A 336 5.97 18.77 7.57
C ASP A 336 7.46 18.90 7.21
N LYS A 337 7.72 19.31 5.95
CA LYS A 337 9.06 19.42 5.40
C LYS A 337 9.38 20.85 4.96
N GLN A 338 10.54 21.32 5.38
CA GLN A 338 11.12 22.59 4.96
C GLN A 338 12.29 22.37 3.96
N GLY A 339 12.65 23.41 3.21
CA GLY A 339 13.77 23.38 2.28
C GLY A 339 13.45 22.78 0.91
N PRO A 340 14.48 22.52 0.08
CA PRO A 340 14.30 22.05 -1.28
C PRO A 340 13.72 20.63 -1.35
N LEU A 341 12.91 20.37 -2.39
CA LEU A 341 12.34 19.06 -2.67
C LEU A 341 12.97 18.52 -3.97
N ALA A 342 13.81 17.51 -3.84
CA ALA A 342 14.70 17.09 -4.92
C ALA A 342 14.04 16.19 -5.98
N ASN A 343 12.92 15.55 -5.65
CA ASN A 343 12.29 14.56 -6.54
C ASN A 343 10.79 14.37 -6.21
N PRO A 344 10.02 13.67 -7.06
CA PRO A 344 8.60 13.41 -6.80
C PRO A 344 8.30 12.74 -5.46
N ALA A 345 9.21 11.89 -4.98
CA ALA A 345 9.04 11.20 -3.70
C ALA A 345 9.20 12.13 -2.47
N ASP A 346 9.91 13.24 -2.62
CA ASP A 346 9.94 14.29 -1.59
C ASP A 346 8.64 15.11 -1.61
N ARG A 347 8.14 15.42 -2.80
CA ARG A 347 7.01 16.33 -3.04
C ARG A 347 5.69 15.72 -2.56
N ASP A 348 5.43 14.44 -2.83
CA ASP A 348 4.23 13.72 -2.41
C ASP A 348 4.22 13.38 -0.89
N HIS A 349 5.31 13.69 -0.18
CA HIS A 349 5.47 13.61 1.27
C HIS A 349 5.81 14.97 1.91
N CYS A 350 5.37 16.06 1.30
CA CYS A 350 5.49 17.42 1.86
C CYS A 350 4.11 18.09 1.89
N ILE A 351 3.54 18.27 3.09
CA ILE A 351 2.17 18.81 3.22
C ILE A 351 2.06 20.22 2.63
N GLN A 352 3.11 21.04 2.73
CA GLN A 352 3.12 22.37 2.15
C GLN A 352 3.04 22.32 0.63
N TYR A 353 3.69 21.35 -0.02
CA TYR A 353 3.59 21.13 -1.46
C TYR A 353 2.19 20.69 -1.87
N MET A 354 1.66 19.69 -1.14
CA MET A 354 0.34 19.11 -1.38
C MET A 354 -0.82 20.07 -1.07
N VAL A 355 -0.56 21.19 -0.43
CA VAL A 355 -1.50 22.30 -0.20
C VAL A 355 -1.27 23.44 -1.21
N ALA A 356 -0.01 23.78 -1.51
CA ALA A 356 0.30 24.87 -2.44
C ALA A 356 -0.21 24.59 -3.87
N VAL A 357 -0.02 23.37 -4.36
CA VAL A 357 -0.46 22.97 -5.71
C VAL A 357 -1.98 23.12 -5.88
N PRO A 358 -2.85 22.57 -5.00
CA PRO A 358 -4.29 22.80 -5.11
C PRO A 358 -4.71 24.25 -4.97
N LEU A 359 -4.07 25.03 -4.11
CA LEU A 359 -4.37 26.46 -3.98
C LEU A 359 -4.05 27.23 -5.25
N LEU A 360 -2.95 26.88 -5.95
CA LEU A 360 -2.53 27.53 -7.20
C LEU A 360 -3.35 27.07 -8.41
N PHE A 361 -3.56 25.78 -8.54
CA PHE A 361 -4.03 25.19 -9.81
C PHE A 361 -5.41 24.56 -9.72
N GLY A 362 -6.03 24.45 -8.53
CA GLY A 362 -7.32 23.79 -8.35
C GLY A 362 -7.29 22.29 -8.64
N ARG A 363 -6.13 21.64 -8.58
CA ARG A 363 -5.94 20.21 -8.78
C ARG A 363 -4.73 19.69 -8.01
N LEU A 364 -4.68 18.36 -7.82
CA LEU A 364 -3.48 17.64 -7.36
C LEU A 364 -3.50 16.24 -8.00
N THR A 365 -2.66 16.04 -9.00
CA THR A 365 -2.53 14.80 -9.75
C THR A 365 -1.10 14.26 -9.66
N ALA A 366 -0.86 13.03 -10.09
CA ALA A 366 0.49 12.46 -10.08
C ALA A 366 1.48 13.26 -10.96
N ALA A 367 1.01 13.86 -12.06
CA ALA A 367 1.83 14.71 -12.91
C ALA A 367 2.28 16.00 -12.22
N ASP A 368 1.55 16.47 -11.22
CA ASP A 368 1.90 17.69 -10.49
C ASP A 368 3.13 17.51 -9.58
N TYR A 369 3.63 16.29 -9.40
CA TYR A 369 4.88 16.01 -8.70
C TYR A 369 6.11 15.92 -9.62
N GLU A 370 5.93 15.88 -10.94
CA GLU A 370 7.03 15.84 -11.90
C GLU A 370 7.74 17.19 -12.03
N ASP A 371 8.98 17.18 -12.51
CA ASP A 371 9.84 18.37 -12.54
C ASP A 371 9.28 19.51 -13.37
N ASP A 372 8.53 19.20 -14.42
CA ASP A 372 7.91 20.20 -15.31
C ASP A 372 6.92 21.11 -14.55
N VAL A 373 6.15 20.56 -13.60
CA VAL A 373 5.23 21.35 -12.78
C VAL A 373 5.95 21.89 -11.55
N ALA A 374 6.77 21.08 -10.91
CA ALA A 374 7.48 21.47 -9.68
C ALA A 374 8.49 22.60 -9.88
N GLY A 375 8.93 22.83 -11.15
CA GLY A 375 9.76 23.96 -11.53
C GLY A 375 9.05 25.30 -11.52
N ASP A 376 7.72 25.37 -11.31
CA ASP A 376 6.99 26.63 -11.21
C ASP A 376 7.36 27.36 -9.90
N PRO A 377 8.01 28.55 -9.96
CA PRO A 377 8.50 29.25 -8.78
C PRO A 377 7.38 29.70 -7.81
N ARG A 378 6.13 29.77 -8.28
CA ARG A 378 4.98 30.13 -7.44
C ARG A 378 4.72 29.06 -6.37
N ILE A 379 5.03 27.79 -6.67
CA ILE A 379 4.84 26.68 -5.71
C ILE A 379 5.75 26.90 -4.50
N ASP A 380 7.05 27.08 -4.70
CA ASP A 380 8.00 27.28 -3.60
C ASP A 380 7.79 28.61 -2.87
N ALA A 381 7.40 29.66 -3.59
CA ALA A 381 7.04 30.94 -2.97
C ALA A 381 5.83 30.81 -2.03
N LEU A 382 4.81 30.05 -2.43
CA LEU A 382 3.64 29.80 -1.56
C LEU A 382 3.99 28.85 -0.40
N ARG A 383 4.73 27.77 -0.67
CA ARG A 383 5.19 26.80 0.36
C ARG A 383 5.92 27.49 1.52
N ALA A 384 6.76 28.46 1.23
CA ALA A 384 7.52 29.20 2.25
C ALA A 384 6.62 29.94 3.25
N ASN A 385 5.36 30.19 2.89
CA ASN A 385 4.37 30.90 3.70
C ASN A 385 3.30 29.96 4.30
N ILE A 386 3.51 28.63 4.23
CA ILE A 386 2.62 27.62 4.81
C ILE A 386 3.25 27.07 6.08
N VAL A 387 2.55 27.17 7.20
CA VAL A 387 3.00 26.67 8.51
C VAL A 387 2.01 25.65 9.07
N CYS A 388 2.57 24.58 9.68
CA CYS A 388 1.79 23.57 10.38
C CYS A 388 1.78 23.83 11.88
N GLU A 389 0.64 23.58 12.52
CA GLU A 389 0.47 23.65 13.95
C GLU A 389 -0.30 22.43 14.44
N GLU A 390 0.21 21.75 15.50
CA GLU A 390 -0.49 20.64 16.10
C GLU A 390 -1.77 21.10 16.80
N ASP A 391 -2.88 20.41 16.51
CA ASP A 391 -4.07 20.44 17.33
C ASP A 391 -4.12 19.19 18.19
N PRO A 392 -4.02 19.31 19.53
CA PRO A 392 -4.06 18.15 20.43
C PRO A 392 -5.37 17.35 20.35
N GLN A 393 -6.49 17.97 19.95
CA GLN A 393 -7.74 17.25 19.75
C GLN A 393 -7.66 16.38 18.49
N PHE A 394 -7.11 16.90 17.39
CA PHE A 394 -6.91 16.12 16.17
C PHE A 394 -5.97 14.93 16.41
N THR A 395 -4.93 15.11 17.22
CA THR A 395 -4.03 14.03 17.63
C THR A 395 -4.77 12.95 18.42
N ARG A 396 -5.63 13.33 19.38
CA ARG A 396 -6.45 12.35 20.13
C ARG A 396 -7.41 11.59 19.22
N ASP A 397 -8.12 12.31 18.36
CA ASP A 397 -9.12 11.74 17.44
C ASP A 397 -8.49 10.84 16.37
N TYR A 398 -7.25 11.11 15.97
CA TYR A 398 -6.46 10.25 15.09
C TYR A 398 -6.16 8.88 15.76
N HIS A 399 -5.85 8.87 17.03
CA HIS A 399 -5.55 7.65 17.77
C HIS A 399 -6.79 6.92 18.30
N ASP A 400 -7.95 7.57 18.34
CA ASP A 400 -9.21 6.98 18.78
C ASP A 400 -9.66 5.89 17.80
N PRO A 401 -9.77 4.60 18.24
CA PRO A 401 -10.18 3.51 17.36
C PRO A 401 -11.55 3.69 16.70
N ASP A 402 -12.46 4.40 17.37
CA ASP A 402 -13.81 4.63 16.87
C ASP A 402 -13.88 5.79 15.88
N LYS A 403 -12.95 6.73 15.96
CA LYS A 403 -12.87 7.88 15.06
C LYS A 403 -11.93 7.66 13.89
N ARG A 404 -10.65 7.38 14.18
CA ARG A 404 -9.58 7.31 13.16
C ARG A 404 -9.62 8.52 12.24
N SER A 405 -9.79 9.69 12.83
CA SER A 405 -9.88 10.97 12.15
C SER A 405 -8.54 11.38 11.54
N ILE A 406 -8.57 12.06 10.39
CA ILE A 406 -7.39 12.59 9.70
C ILE A 406 -7.65 14.07 9.43
N ALA A 407 -7.95 14.80 10.49
CA ALA A 407 -8.41 16.17 10.42
C ALA A 407 -7.29 17.13 10.01
N ASN A 408 -7.60 17.99 9.06
CA ASN A 408 -6.81 19.17 8.72
C ASN A 408 -7.72 20.41 8.58
N GLY A 409 -7.38 21.49 9.26
CA GLY A 409 -8.05 22.77 9.15
C GLY A 409 -7.12 23.81 8.51
N LEU A 410 -7.53 24.43 7.42
CA LEU A 410 -6.76 25.42 6.68
C LEU A 410 -7.36 26.81 6.83
N SER A 411 -6.57 27.77 7.31
CA SER A 411 -6.89 29.20 7.36
C SER A 411 -5.96 29.97 6.44
N VAL A 412 -6.51 30.88 5.64
CA VAL A 412 -5.76 31.71 4.69
C VAL A 412 -5.87 33.18 5.08
N THR A 413 -4.73 33.86 5.10
CA THR A 413 -4.66 35.34 5.26
C THR A 413 -4.19 35.94 3.93
N LEU A 414 -4.93 36.91 3.40
CA LEU A 414 -4.60 37.62 2.17
C LEU A 414 -3.64 38.81 2.41
N ASN A 415 -3.02 39.35 1.35
CA ASN A 415 -2.10 40.44 1.37
C ASN A 415 -2.73 41.74 1.91
N ASP A 416 -4.02 41.93 1.69
CA ASP A 416 -4.78 43.10 2.20
C ASP A 416 -5.24 42.94 3.68
N GLY A 417 -4.89 41.81 4.31
CA GLY A 417 -5.25 41.52 5.70
C GLY A 417 -6.55 40.74 5.87
N THR A 418 -7.29 40.50 4.81
CA THR A 418 -8.49 39.66 4.87
C THR A 418 -8.13 38.24 5.33
N VAL A 419 -8.88 37.69 6.28
CA VAL A 419 -8.74 36.31 6.75
C VAL A 419 -9.96 35.53 6.29
N LEU A 420 -9.73 34.44 5.56
CA LEU A 420 -10.81 33.52 5.15
C LEU A 420 -11.17 32.60 6.31
N ASP A 421 -12.44 32.23 6.38
CA ASP A 421 -12.92 31.26 7.35
C ASP A 421 -12.16 29.94 7.19
N GLU A 422 -11.88 29.27 8.32
CA GLU A 422 -11.20 28.00 8.32
C GLU A 422 -12.02 26.93 7.57
N VAL A 423 -11.37 26.23 6.64
CA VAL A 423 -11.93 25.04 6.01
C VAL A 423 -11.38 23.81 6.73
N LEU A 424 -12.23 23.17 7.52
CA LEU A 424 -11.92 21.94 8.24
C LEU A 424 -12.49 20.74 7.48
N VAL A 425 -11.63 19.75 7.20
CA VAL A 425 -12.01 18.42 6.69
C VAL A 425 -11.52 17.36 7.65
N GLU A 426 -12.42 16.60 8.24
CA GLU A 426 -12.09 15.61 9.26
C GLU A 426 -11.79 14.22 8.66
N TYR A 427 -12.55 13.79 7.67
CA TYR A 427 -12.43 12.48 7.03
C TYR A 427 -12.24 12.65 5.52
N PRO A 428 -11.21 12.02 4.91
CA PRO A 428 -11.04 12.07 3.46
C PRO A 428 -12.12 11.23 2.75
N ILE A 429 -12.35 11.50 1.46
CA ILE A 429 -13.34 10.81 0.62
C ILE A 429 -13.23 9.28 0.72
N GLY A 430 -12.02 8.73 0.82
CA GLY A 430 -11.78 7.29 0.91
C GLY A 430 -11.97 6.67 2.29
N HIS A 431 -12.35 7.45 3.29
CA HIS A 431 -12.59 6.97 4.64
C HIS A 431 -13.89 6.14 4.73
N ARG A 432 -13.92 5.12 5.62
CA ARG A 432 -15.09 4.26 5.82
C ARG A 432 -16.39 5.01 6.07
N ARG A 433 -16.34 6.19 6.70
CA ARG A 433 -17.49 7.05 7.00
C ARG A 433 -18.03 7.79 5.77
N ARG A 434 -17.27 7.83 4.67
CA ARG A 434 -17.65 8.50 3.41
C ARG A 434 -17.70 7.51 2.23
N ARG A 435 -17.94 6.21 2.50
CA ARG A 435 -17.95 5.14 1.48
C ARG A 435 -19.03 5.38 0.42
N ASP A 436 -20.22 5.82 0.82
CA ASP A 436 -21.33 6.08 -0.12
C ASP A 436 -20.97 7.19 -1.12
N GLU A 437 -20.26 8.21 -0.68
CA GLU A 437 -19.71 9.27 -1.53
C GLU A 437 -18.47 8.80 -2.31
N GLY A 438 -17.62 8.04 -1.67
CA GLY A 438 -16.30 7.67 -2.19
C GLY A 438 -16.33 6.56 -3.24
N ILE A 439 -17.15 5.52 -3.09
CA ILE A 439 -17.13 4.37 -4.01
C ILE A 439 -17.47 4.75 -5.46
N PRO A 440 -18.47 5.60 -5.75
CA PRO A 440 -18.69 6.08 -7.11
C PRO A 440 -17.47 6.78 -7.70
N LEU A 441 -16.79 7.61 -6.92
CA LEU A 441 -15.57 8.31 -7.34
C LEU A 441 -14.37 7.37 -7.54
N LEU A 442 -14.28 6.31 -6.74
CA LEU A 442 -13.29 5.25 -6.93
C LEU A 442 -13.49 4.54 -8.28
N VAL A 443 -14.73 4.25 -8.64
CA VAL A 443 -15.05 3.65 -9.95
C VAL A 443 -14.68 4.60 -11.09
N GLU A 444 -14.93 5.90 -10.95
CA GLU A 444 -14.51 6.90 -11.96
C GLU A 444 -12.98 7.02 -12.05
N LYS A 445 -12.27 6.96 -10.94
CA LYS A 445 -10.81 6.87 -10.91
C LYS A 445 -10.32 5.65 -11.69
N PHE A 446 -10.93 4.48 -11.46
CA PHE A 446 -10.60 3.26 -12.19
C PHE A 446 -10.85 3.41 -13.70
N LYS A 447 -12.01 3.93 -14.12
CA LYS A 447 -12.32 4.20 -15.53
C LYS A 447 -11.29 5.14 -16.17
N THR A 448 -10.93 6.21 -15.48
CA THR A 448 -9.93 7.18 -15.93
C THR A 448 -8.58 6.50 -16.16
N ASN A 449 -8.16 5.65 -15.23
CA ASN A 449 -6.88 4.95 -15.31
C ASN A 449 -6.88 3.84 -16.38
N LEU A 450 -8.01 3.15 -16.58
CA LEU A 450 -8.18 2.23 -17.70
C LEU A 450 -8.03 2.94 -19.05
N ALA A 451 -8.61 4.13 -19.21
CA ALA A 451 -8.57 4.90 -20.45
C ALA A 451 -7.15 5.35 -20.83
N ARG A 452 -6.23 5.44 -19.87
CA ARG A 452 -4.81 5.74 -20.14
C ARG A 452 -4.10 4.60 -20.86
N ARG A 453 -4.59 3.37 -20.72
CA ARG A 453 -3.90 2.17 -21.23
C ARG A 453 -4.67 1.39 -22.27
N PHE A 454 -5.99 1.35 -22.20
CA PHE A 454 -6.83 0.46 -22.99
C PHE A 454 -7.76 1.22 -23.93
N ALA A 455 -7.97 0.69 -25.15
CA ALA A 455 -8.98 1.22 -26.06
C ALA A 455 -10.40 0.99 -25.50
N ALA A 456 -11.38 1.80 -25.89
CA ALA A 456 -12.75 1.81 -25.35
C ALA A 456 -13.42 0.42 -25.31
N ARG A 457 -13.22 -0.42 -26.34
CA ARG A 457 -13.77 -1.79 -26.38
C ARG A 457 -13.18 -2.70 -25.28
N ALA A 458 -11.89 -2.57 -25.01
CA ALA A 458 -11.23 -3.32 -23.92
C ALA A 458 -11.68 -2.81 -22.55
N GLN A 459 -11.77 -1.48 -22.37
CA GLN A 459 -12.31 -0.88 -21.16
C GLN A 459 -13.70 -1.42 -20.83
N ALA A 460 -14.63 -1.43 -21.82
CA ALA A 460 -15.99 -1.94 -21.61
C ALA A 460 -16.00 -3.40 -21.13
N ARG A 461 -15.16 -4.27 -21.71
CA ARG A 461 -15.05 -5.68 -21.29
C ARG A 461 -14.51 -5.84 -19.87
N ILE A 462 -13.49 -5.05 -19.51
CA ILE A 462 -12.90 -5.08 -18.17
C ILE A 462 -13.94 -4.60 -17.15
N LEU A 463 -14.63 -3.50 -17.42
CA LEU A 463 -15.64 -2.93 -16.52
C LEU A 463 -16.86 -3.85 -16.35
N ASP A 464 -17.32 -4.51 -17.43
CA ASP A 464 -18.45 -5.46 -17.40
C ASP A 464 -18.19 -6.63 -16.43
N VAL A 465 -16.94 -7.06 -16.30
CA VAL A 465 -16.56 -8.11 -15.35
C VAL A 465 -16.23 -7.54 -13.98
N ALA A 466 -15.38 -6.51 -13.93
CA ALA A 466 -14.82 -6.01 -12.67
C ALA A 466 -15.88 -5.36 -11.74
N LEU A 467 -16.96 -4.80 -12.31
CA LEU A 467 -18.05 -4.18 -11.56
C LEU A 467 -19.21 -5.13 -11.25
N ASP A 468 -19.23 -6.32 -11.84
CA ASP A 468 -20.23 -7.36 -11.53
C ASP A 468 -19.63 -8.38 -10.55
N ARG A 469 -20.16 -8.43 -9.34
CA ARG A 469 -19.68 -9.32 -8.27
C ARG A 469 -19.66 -10.78 -8.71
N GLN A 470 -20.76 -11.29 -9.24
CA GLN A 470 -20.90 -12.69 -9.56
C GLN A 470 -19.97 -13.09 -10.71
N ARG A 471 -19.90 -12.27 -11.74
CA ARG A 471 -19.00 -12.53 -12.88
C ARG A 471 -17.55 -12.50 -12.47
N LEU A 472 -17.14 -11.49 -11.66
CA LEU A 472 -15.77 -11.41 -11.19
C LEU A 472 -15.40 -12.62 -10.32
N GLU A 473 -16.19 -12.93 -9.30
CA GLU A 473 -15.86 -14.00 -8.35
C GLU A 473 -15.75 -15.37 -9.01
N THR A 474 -16.57 -15.65 -10.04
CA THR A 474 -16.57 -16.95 -10.72
C THR A 474 -15.59 -17.04 -11.88
N MET A 475 -15.05 -15.91 -12.36
CA MET A 475 -14.13 -15.89 -13.51
C MET A 475 -12.82 -16.57 -13.16
N PRO A 476 -12.29 -17.47 -14.05
CA PRO A 476 -10.93 -17.97 -13.93
C PRO A 476 -9.89 -16.86 -13.95
N VAL A 477 -8.89 -16.94 -13.06
CA VAL A 477 -7.90 -15.88 -12.89
C VAL A 477 -7.16 -15.54 -14.18
N HIS A 478 -6.71 -16.55 -14.93
CA HIS A 478 -6.02 -16.33 -16.20
C HIS A 478 -6.89 -15.62 -17.24
N GLN A 479 -8.21 -15.88 -17.27
CA GLN A 479 -9.13 -15.18 -18.16
C GLN A 479 -9.35 -13.73 -17.76
N PHE A 480 -9.42 -13.44 -16.44
CA PHE A 480 -9.48 -12.07 -15.94
C PHE A 480 -8.22 -11.29 -16.33
N VAL A 481 -7.04 -11.87 -16.12
CA VAL A 481 -5.77 -11.25 -16.51
C VAL A 481 -5.69 -11.06 -18.03
N ASP A 482 -6.15 -12.00 -18.84
CA ASP A 482 -6.17 -11.92 -20.30
C ASP A 482 -7.08 -10.80 -20.86
N LEU A 483 -7.98 -10.25 -20.05
CA LEU A 483 -8.72 -9.01 -20.43
C LEU A 483 -7.82 -7.79 -20.53
N MET A 484 -6.65 -7.83 -19.86
CA MET A 484 -5.77 -6.69 -19.61
C MET A 484 -4.37 -6.85 -20.22
N VAL A 485 -4.19 -7.76 -21.18
CA VAL A 485 -2.90 -8.01 -21.85
C VAL A 485 -3.03 -8.00 -23.37
#